data_f2928a03b048bd4413db22626d224089
#
_entry.id   f2928a03b048bd4413db22626d224089
#
_cell.length_a   1.000
_cell.length_b   1.000
_cell.length_c   1.000
_cell.angle_alpha   90.00
_cell.angle_beta   90.00
_cell.angle_gamma   90.00
#
_symmetry.space_group_name_H-M   'P 1'
#
loop_
_entity.id
_entity.type
_entity.pdbx_description
1 polymer ?
#
loop_
_entity_poly.entity_id
_entity_poly.type
_entity_poly.pdbx_seq_one_letter_code
_entity_poly.pdbx_strand_id
1 'polypeptide(L)'
;MNSLAFLSVEAATDRGGIQPDFHPVAKSAIERAQRDLGATFEERDGWLVPVSIPGEQDHIAAVGIADVSHLTKLELRPAGEAIEGEGIIWYPISPRRALVMCAPTLGASVRERVGERFSLDVSGAYSVIAIVGPEADTVLRRMTHIHHFPSGGEIAHVQGHVLQRGGGYWLICAQELGHYVWEVAVDRASALGGGAVGIDASGVGALAGGAA
;
A
#
# COMPACT_ATOMS: atom_id res chain seq x y z
N MET A 1 -27.10 4.43 25.07
CA MET A 1 -26.16 5.58 25.11
C MET A 1 -24.92 5.16 24.36
N ASN A 2 -24.59 5.82 23.25
CA ASN A 2 -23.43 5.42 22.42
C ASN A 2 -22.15 5.84 23.16
N SER A 3 -21.48 4.89 23.81
CA SER A 3 -20.33 5.15 24.69
C SER A 3 -19.10 5.73 23.97
N LEU A 4 -19.12 5.73 22.63
CA LEU A 4 -18.01 6.22 21.80
C LEU A 4 -18.30 7.57 21.12
N ALA A 5 -19.43 8.22 21.43
CA ALA A 5 -19.75 9.52 20.83
C ALA A 5 -18.68 10.60 21.08
N PHE A 6 -17.86 10.45 22.15
CA PHE A 6 -16.76 11.36 22.44
C PHE A 6 -15.60 11.28 21.43
N LEU A 7 -15.56 10.24 20.59
CA LEU A 7 -14.56 10.09 19.52
C LEU A 7 -15.02 10.68 18.18
N SER A 8 -16.27 11.20 18.11
CA SER A 8 -16.71 11.85 16.87
C SER A 8 -16.01 13.19 16.66
N VAL A 9 -15.80 13.57 15.40
CA VAL A 9 -15.25 14.88 15.03
C VAL A 9 -16.08 16.00 15.63
N GLU A 10 -17.42 15.88 15.61
CA GLU A 10 -18.36 16.83 16.20
C GLU A 10 -18.12 17.00 17.70
N ALA A 11 -17.95 15.90 18.45
CA ALA A 11 -17.67 15.97 19.88
C ALA A 11 -16.30 16.60 20.20
N ALA A 12 -15.30 16.43 19.33
CA ALA A 12 -13.99 17.03 19.46
C ALA A 12 -14.06 18.54 19.17
N THR A 13 -14.81 18.96 18.17
CA THR A 13 -15.03 20.36 17.79
C THR A 13 -15.74 21.12 18.92
N ASP A 14 -16.78 20.52 19.49
CA ASP A 14 -17.57 21.10 20.59
C ASP A 14 -16.75 21.32 21.87
N ARG A 15 -15.67 20.57 22.04
CA ARG A 15 -14.71 20.73 23.16
C ARG A 15 -13.58 21.72 22.87
N GLY A 16 -13.61 22.43 21.72
CA GLY A 16 -12.58 23.38 21.33
C GLY A 16 -11.23 22.77 20.98
N GLY A 17 -11.21 21.44 20.73
CA GLY A 17 -9.97 20.69 20.47
C GLY A 17 -9.58 20.53 19.00
N ILE A 18 -10.51 20.72 18.08
CA ILE A 18 -10.23 20.63 16.63
C ILE A 18 -10.68 21.95 15.98
N GLN A 19 -9.81 22.55 15.20
CA GLN A 19 -10.14 23.72 14.40
C GLN A 19 -11.16 23.31 13.32
N PRO A 20 -12.14 24.20 12.96
CA PRO A 20 -13.15 23.89 11.94
C PRO A 20 -12.58 23.54 10.57
N ASP A 21 -11.37 23.99 10.28
CA ASP A 21 -10.62 23.78 9.06
C ASP A 21 -9.53 22.67 9.17
N PHE A 22 -9.56 21.89 10.27
CA PHE A 22 -8.65 20.78 10.44
C PHE A 22 -8.91 19.69 9.41
N HIS A 23 -7.95 19.51 8.50
CA HIS A 23 -7.98 18.50 7.44
C HIS A 23 -6.85 17.50 7.66
N PRO A 24 -7.14 16.35 8.30
CA PRO A 24 -6.13 15.35 8.57
C PRO A 24 -5.70 14.64 7.29
N VAL A 25 -4.40 14.58 7.04
CA VAL A 25 -3.80 13.88 5.92
C VAL A 25 -3.03 12.67 6.45
N ALA A 26 -3.36 11.48 5.95
CA ALA A 26 -2.67 10.26 6.29
C ALA A 26 -1.27 10.21 5.66
N LYS A 27 -0.32 9.57 6.33
CA LYS A 27 1.05 9.40 5.86
C LYS A 27 1.47 7.95 5.96
N SER A 28 2.29 7.52 5.02
CA SER A 28 2.97 6.23 5.09
C SER A 28 4.06 6.23 6.16
N ALA A 29 4.34 5.06 6.72
CA ALA A 29 5.52 4.86 7.59
C ALA A 29 6.85 5.10 6.85
N ILE A 30 6.83 5.12 5.53
CA ILE A 30 7.99 5.27 4.64
C ILE A 30 8.26 6.76 4.31
N GLU A 31 7.30 7.65 4.57
CA GLU A 31 7.31 9.05 4.15
C GLU A 31 8.62 9.79 4.48
N ARG A 32 9.16 9.56 5.67
CA ARG A 32 10.40 10.21 6.09
C ARG A 32 11.60 9.81 5.22
N ALA A 33 11.77 8.52 4.97
CA ALA A 33 12.88 8.02 4.15
C ALA A 33 12.78 8.54 2.70
N GLN A 34 11.55 8.66 2.17
CA GLN A 34 11.32 9.24 0.85
C GLN A 34 11.65 10.73 0.80
N ARG A 35 11.35 11.50 1.87
CA ARG A 35 11.78 12.92 1.97
C ARG A 35 13.28 13.06 1.96
N ASP A 36 13.97 12.19 2.67
CA ASP A 36 15.44 12.20 2.73
C ASP A 36 16.07 11.93 1.35
N LEU A 37 15.34 11.25 0.44
CA LEU A 37 15.69 11.07 -0.97
C LEU A 37 15.23 12.22 -1.89
N GLY A 38 14.60 13.25 -1.37
CA GLY A 38 14.11 14.38 -2.14
C GLY A 38 12.80 14.14 -2.88
N ALA A 39 11.97 13.20 -2.42
CA ALA A 39 10.67 12.92 -3.03
C ALA A 39 9.76 14.15 -3.07
N THR A 40 9.04 14.32 -4.17
CA THR A 40 7.91 15.25 -4.28
C THR A 40 6.65 14.55 -3.83
N PHE A 41 5.86 15.23 -3.03
CA PHE A 41 4.61 14.68 -2.50
C PHE A 41 3.41 15.48 -2.96
N GLU A 42 2.30 14.78 -3.17
CA GLU A 42 0.99 15.37 -3.38
C GLU A 42 -0.02 14.77 -2.41
N GLU A 43 -1.03 15.54 -2.06
CA GLU A 43 -2.19 15.01 -1.37
C GLU A 43 -3.15 14.39 -2.38
N ARG A 44 -3.39 13.09 -2.25
CA ARG A 44 -4.33 12.34 -3.08
C ARG A 44 -5.25 11.52 -2.17
N ASP A 45 -6.56 11.75 -2.28
CA ASP A 45 -7.58 11.01 -1.53
C ASP A 45 -7.32 10.94 0.00
N GLY A 46 -6.87 12.05 0.59
CA GLY A 46 -6.57 12.17 2.02
C GLY A 46 -5.26 11.52 2.46
N TRP A 47 -4.41 11.13 1.51
CA TRP A 47 -3.06 10.63 1.77
C TRP A 47 -2.01 11.55 1.16
N LEU A 48 -0.90 11.71 1.87
CA LEU A 48 0.31 12.32 1.32
C LEU A 48 1.10 11.22 0.59
N VAL A 49 1.13 11.27 -0.74
CA VAL A 49 1.73 10.24 -1.58
C VAL A 49 2.99 10.75 -2.30
N PRO A 50 4.06 9.95 -2.40
CA PRO A 50 5.27 10.31 -3.13
C PRO A 50 5.01 10.16 -4.63
N VAL A 51 4.84 11.26 -5.35
CA VAL A 51 4.51 11.23 -6.79
C VAL A 51 5.74 11.06 -7.66
N SER A 52 6.89 11.60 -7.25
CA SER A 52 8.17 11.42 -7.95
C SER A 52 9.35 11.45 -7.00
N ILE A 53 10.44 10.78 -7.42
CA ILE A 53 11.71 10.74 -6.69
C ILE A 53 12.85 11.03 -7.69
N PRO A 54 13.85 11.86 -7.33
CA PRO A 54 14.98 12.14 -8.22
C PRO A 54 15.68 10.87 -8.72
N GLY A 55 15.96 10.79 -10.02
CA GLY A 55 16.62 9.64 -10.64
C GLY A 55 15.70 8.46 -10.97
N GLU A 56 14.40 8.54 -10.72
CA GLU A 56 13.45 7.44 -10.91
C GLU A 56 13.38 6.89 -12.34
N GLN A 57 13.68 7.71 -13.34
CA GLN A 57 13.69 7.27 -14.75
C GLN A 57 14.80 6.26 -15.03
N ASP A 58 15.97 6.47 -14.43
CA ASP A 58 17.09 5.55 -14.53
C ASP A 58 16.81 4.29 -13.68
N HIS A 59 16.24 4.47 -12.50
CA HIS A 59 15.90 3.36 -11.60
C HIS A 59 14.91 2.39 -12.24
N ILE A 60 13.80 2.91 -12.82
CA ILE A 60 12.74 2.06 -13.39
C ILE A 60 13.22 1.24 -14.60
N ALA A 61 14.29 1.67 -15.28
CA ALA A 61 14.87 0.92 -16.37
C ALA A 61 15.46 -0.43 -15.92
N ALA A 62 15.88 -0.54 -14.66
CA ALA A 62 16.33 -1.78 -14.02
C ALA A 62 15.24 -2.31 -13.07
N VAL A 63 15.02 -1.63 -11.95
CA VAL A 63 13.96 -1.98 -10.99
C VAL A 63 13.62 -0.78 -10.11
N GLY A 64 12.34 -0.43 -10.06
CA GLY A 64 11.78 0.61 -9.20
C GLY A 64 11.11 0.05 -7.96
N ILE A 65 11.32 0.72 -6.83
CA ILE A 65 10.67 0.43 -5.55
C ILE A 65 9.76 1.59 -5.18
N ALA A 66 8.45 1.36 -5.22
CA ALA A 66 7.45 2.39 -4.94
C ALA A 66 6.66 2.08 -3.67
N ASP A 67 6.27 3.14 -2.95
CA ASP A 67 5.34 3.05 -1.83
C ASP A 67 3.91 3.28 -2.32
N VAL A 68 3.10 2.24 -2.31
CA VAL A 68 1.69 2.27 -2.67
C VAL A 68 0.78 2.03 -1.45
N SER A 69 1.26 2.39 -0.26
CA SER A 69 0.53 2.18 1.00
C SER A 69 -0.76 3.00 1.12
N HIS A 70 -0.97 4.01 0.27
CA HIS A 70 -2.18 4.83 0.22
C HIS A 70 -3.42 4.08 -0.28
N LEU A 71 -3.27 2.87 -0.84
CA LEU A 71 -4.40 2.06 -1.30
C LEU A 71 -5.40 1.80 -0.16
N THR A 72 -6.70 1.83 -0.49
CA THR A 72 -7.74 1.35 0.41
C THR A 72 -7.56 -0.15 0.61
N LYS A 73 -7.59 -0.59 1.87
CA LYS A 73 -7.47 -2.00 2.27
C LYS A 73 -8.60 -2.35 3.22
N LEU A 74 -9.44 -3.30 2.85
CA LEU A 74 -10.52 -3.82 3.68
C LEU A 74 -10.26 -5.29 4.00
N GLU A 75 -10.27 -5.64 5.28
CA GLU A 75 -10.20 -7.02 5.71
C GLU A 75 -11.62 -7.56 5.95
N LEU A 76 -11.97 -8.66 5.29
CA LEU A 76 -13.25 -9.34 5.42
C LEU A 76 -13.14 -10.59 6.29
N ARG A 77 -14.11 -10.79 7.18
CA ARG A 77 -14.22 -11.95 8.07
C ARG A 77 -15.68 -12.44 8.16
N PRO A 78 -16.03 -13.63 7.69
CA PRO A 78 -15.20 -14.56 6.92
C PRO A 78 -14.83 -13.98 5.55
N ALA A 79 -13.90 -14.63 4.84
CA ALA A 79 -13.50 -14.20 3.50
C ALA A 79 -14.70 -14.08 2.56
N GLY A 80 -15.55 -15.11 2.51
CA GLY A 80 -16.72 -15.13 1.65
C GLY A 80 -16.35 -15.25 0.16
N GLU A 81 -17.29 -14.85 -0.70
CA GLU A 81 -17.07 -14.81 -2.14
C GLU A 81 -16.17 -13.64 -2.54
N ALA A 82 -15.40 -13.85 -3.61
CA ALA A 82 -14.51 -12.83 -4.15
C ALA A 82 -15.30 -11.58 -4.59
N ILE A 83 -14.72 -10.42 -4.34
CA ILE A 83 -15.19 -9.16 -4.92
C ILE A 83 -14.32 -8.90 -6.15
N GLU A 84 -14.87 -9.17 -7.31
CA GLU A 84 -14.19 -9.00 -8.58
C GLU A 84 -14.50 -7.63 -9.18
N GLY A 85 -13.57 -7.08 -9.96
CA GLY A 85 -13.76 -5.82 -10.70
C GLY A 85 -12.43 -5.22 -11.12
N GLU A 86 -12.51 -4.34 -12.10
CA GLU A 86 -11.33 -3.59 -12.55
C GLU A 86 -10.77 -2.75 -11.38
N GLY A 87 -9.45 -2.79 -11.20
CA GLY A 87 -8.79 -2.08 -10.11
C GLY A 87 -9.04 -2.65 -8.70
N ILE A 88 -9.76 -3.77 -8.59
CA ILE A 88 -10.00 -4.45 -7.31
C ILE A 88 -9.11 -5.67 -7.21
N ILE A 89 -8.42 -5.79 -6.09
CA ILE A 89 -7.54 -6.91 -5.79
C ILE A 89 -8.17 -7.69 -4.64
N TRP A 90 -8.52 -8.93 -4.91
CA TRP A 90 -8.98 -9.89 -3.93
C TRP A 90 -7.84 -10.82 -3.54
N TYR A 91 -7.50 -10.82 -2.25
CA TYR A 91 -6.48 -11.72 -1.70
C TYR A 91 -7.04 -12.54 -0.53
N PRO A 92 -7.39 -13.82 -0.75
CA PRO A 92 -7.82 -14.72 0.32
C PRO A 92 -6.60 -15.16 1.13
N ILE A 93 -6.44 -14.59 2.33
CA ILE A 93 -5.37 -14.98 3.27
C ILE A 93 -5.66 -16.36 3.87
N SER A 94 -6.94 -16.65 4.13
CA SER A 94 -7.44 -17.91 4.65
C SER A 94 -8.96 -18.00 4.39
N PRO A 95 -9.59 -19.18 4.60
CA PRO A 95 -11.06 -19.28 4.51
C PRO A 95 -11.82 -18.30 5.44
N ARG A 96 -11.15 -17.79 6.47
CA ARG A 96 -11.72 -16.86 7.45
C ARG A 96 -11.32 -15.41 7.24
N ARG A 97 -10.40 -15.12 6.31
CA ARG A 97 -9.86 -13.78 6.11
C ARG A 97 -9.55 -13.55 4.64
N ALA A 98 -10.02 -12.45 4.11
CA ALA A 98 -9.56 -11.93 2.82
C ALA A 98 -9.20 -10.45 2.96
N LEU A 99 -8.24 -10.02 2.16
CA LEU A 99 -7.90 -8.61 2.00
C LEU A 99 -8.39 -8.16 0.63
N VAL A 100 -9.16 -7.08 0.61
CA VAL A 100 -9.58 -6.39 -0.61
C VAL A 100 -8.79 -5.10 -0.69
N MET A 101 -8.12 -4.88 -1.81
CA MET A 101 -7.35 -3.66 -2.03
C MET A 101 -7.80 -3.00 -3.32
N CYS A 102 -7.84 -1.67 -3.32
CA CYS A 102 -8.20 -0.88 -4.50
C CYS A 102 -7.64 0.55 -4.37
N ALA A 103 -7.69 1.29 -5.47
CA ALA A 103 -7.47 2.73 -5.41
C ALA A 103 -8.48 3.38 -4.44
N PRO A 104 -8.11 4.42 -3.69
CA PRO A 104 -9.00 5.08 -2.73
C PRO A 104 -10.32 5.55 -3.37
N THR A 105 -10.28 6.00 -4.62
CA THR A 105 -11.45 6.40 -5.41
C THR A 105 -12.49 5.30 -5.57
N LEU A 106 -12.07 4.03 -5.54
CA LEU A 106 -12.96 2.86 -5.61
C LEU A 106 -13.46 2.42 -4.23
N GLY A 107 -12.91 2.96 -3.16
CA GLY A 107 -13.15 2.51 -1.79
C GLY A 107 -14.62 2.52 -1.39
N ALA A 108 -15.36 3.55 -1.76
CA ALA A 108 -16.81 3.66 -1.49
C ALA A 108 -17.62 2.56 -2.20
N SER A 109 -17.37 2.37 -3.50
CA SER A 109 -18.01 1.33 -4.31
C SER A 109 -17.70 -0.08 -3.81
N VAL A 110 -16.44 -0.31 -3.38
CA VAL A 110 -16.06 -1.60 -2.80
C VAL A 110 -16.77 -1.84 -1.47
N ARG A 111 -16.88 -0.83 -0.59
CA ARG A 111 -17.64 -0.96 0.67
C ARG A 111 -19.12 -1.27 0.43
N GLU A 112 -19.74 -0.65 -0.56
CA GLU A 112 -21.11 -0.96 -0.95
C GLU A 112 -21.26 -2.43 -1.39
N ARG A 113 -20.32 -2.95 -2.17
CA ARG A 113 -20.31 -4.35 -2.63
C ARG A 113 -19.98 -5.34 -1.49
N VAL A 114 -19.23 -4.93 -0.49
CA VAL A 114 -19.04 -5.69 0.76
C VAL A 114 -20.38 -5.88 1.46
N GLY A 115 -21.27 -4.88 1.42
CA GLY A 115 -22.61 -4.94 2.01
C GLY A 115 -22.56 -5.17 3.52
N GLU A 116 -23.39 -6.09 4.00
CA GLU A 116 -23.50 -6.41 5.44
C GLU A 116 -22.39 -7.34 5.98
N ARG A 117 -21.44 -7.77 5.14
CA ARG A 117 -20.33 -8.60 5.60
C ARG A 117 -19.46 -7.83 6.61
N PHE A 118 -19.04 -8.51 7.67
CA PHE A 118 -18.12 -7.90 8.61
C PHE A 118 -16.81 -7.53 7.93
N SER A 119 -16.49 -6.26 7.94
CA SER A 119 -15.28 -5.72 7.34
C SER A 119 -14.60 -4.71 8.27
N LEU A 120 -13.28 -4.70 8.21
CA LEU A 120 -12.45 -3.73 8.90
C LEU A 120 -11.69 -2.90 7.87
N ASP A 121 -11.71 -1.58 8.01
CA ASP A 121 -10.79 -0.74 7.26
C ASP A 121 -9.39 -0.86 7.89
N VAL A 122 -8.48 -1.46 7.15
CA VAL A 122 -7.09 -1.70 7.54
C VAL A 122 -6.11 -0.93 6.65
N SER A 123 -6.58 0.15 6.00
CA SER A 123 -5.77 0.96 5.09
C SER A 123 -4.51 1.48 5.77
N GLY A 124 -4.62 1.91 7.03
CA GLY A 124 -3.49 2.37 7.84
C GLY A 124 -2.72 1.26 8.57
N ALA A 125 -3.14 -0.01 8.49
CA ALA A 125 -2.50 -1.10 9.23
C ALA A 125 -1.39 -1.81 8.45
N TYR A 126 -1.35 -1.63 7.13
CA TYR A 126 -0.39 -2.29 6.24
C TYR A 126 0.34 -1.28 5.35
N SER A 127 1.65 -1.42 5.28
CA SER A 127 2.45 -0.88 4.20
C SER A 127 2.38 -1.80 2.99
N VAL A 128 2.33 -1.20 1.80
CA VAL A 128 2.37 -1.92 0.52
C VAL A 128 3.48 -1.33 -0.32
N ILE A 129 4.46 -2.17 -0.66
CA ILE A 129 5.65 -1.79 -1.42
C ILE A 129 5.60 -2.49 -2.77
N ALA A 130 5.60 -1.73 -3.85
CA ALA A 130 5.64 -2.27 -5.21
C ALA A 130 7.10 -2.40 -5.68
N ILE A 131 7.41 -3.54 -6.29
CA ILE A 131 8.67 -3.81 -6.99
C ILE A 131 8.32 -3.96 -8.47
N VAL A 132 8.85 -3.08 -9.32
CA VAL A 132 8.51 -3.00 -10.74
C VAL A 132 9.76 -2.95 -11.61
N GLY A 133 9.70 -3.49 -12.80
CA GLY A 133 10.80 -3.45 -13.76
C GLY A 133 11.44 -4.81 -14.04
N PRO A 134 12.39 -4.87 -14.98
CA PRO A 134 12.98 -6.12 -15.44
C PRO A 134 13.61 -6.98 -14.34
N GLU A 135 14.25 -6.34 -13.34
CA GLU A 135 14.95 -7.03 -12.26
C GLU A 135 14.07 -7.26 -11.01
N ALA A 136 12.74 -7.06 -11.10
CA ALA A 136 11.84 -7.20 -9.97
C ALA A 136 11.91 -8.60 -9.32
N ASP A 137 11.99 -9.66 -10.13
CA ASP A 137 12.15 -11.05 -9.63
C ASP A 137 13.49 -11.23 -8.90
N THR A 138 14.57 -10.64 -9.41
CA THR A 138 15.88 -10.71 -8.78
C THR A 138 15.90 -10.04 -7.41
N VAL A 139 15.26 -8.86 -7.28
CA VAL A 139 15.13 -8.18 -5.98
C VAL A 139 14.30 -9.03 -5.03
N LEU A 140 13.14 -9.52 -5.48
CA LEU A 140 12.25 -10.34 -4.64
C LEU A 140 12.97 -11.57 -4.07
N ARG A 141 13.72 -12.32 -4.90
CA ARG A 141 14.46 -13.51 -4.48
C ARG A 141 15.55 -13.22 -3.44
N ARG A 142 16.04 -11.98 -3.37
CA ARG A 142 16.98 -11.54 -2.34
C ARG A 142 16.31 -11.15 -1.02
N MET A 143 14.98 -11.10 -1.00
CA MET A 143 14.19 -10.67 0.17
C MET A 143 13.39 -11.81 0.78
N THR A 144 13.03 -12.84 -0.01
CA THR A 144 12.15 -13.92 0.46
C THR A 144 12.42 -15.23 -0.26
N HIS A 145 12.03 -16.32 0.41
CA HIS A 145 11.97 -17.68 -0.16
C HIS A 145 10.56 -18.05 -0.65
N ILE A 146 9.63 -17.10 -0.72
CA ILE A 146 8.29 -17.34 -1.26
C ILE A 146 8.40 -17.49 -2.79
N HIS A 147 7.90 -18.60 -3.33
CA HIS A 147 7.95 -18.92 -4.76
C HIS A 147 6.57 -19.09 -5.40
N HIS A 148 5.51 -19.06 -4.62
CA HIS A 148 4.13 -19.16 -5.09
C HIS A 148 3.36 -17.91 -4.70
N PHE A 149 2.64 -17.32 -5.64
CA PHE A 149 1.94 -16.05 -5.45
C PHE A 149 0.45 -16.18 -5.80
N PRO A 150 -0.45 -15.59 -5.00
CA PRO A 150 -0.20 -14.86 -3.77
C PRO A 150 0.12 -15.79 -2.59
N SER A 151 1.01 -15.38 -1.70
CA SER A 151 1.34 -16.17 -0.50
C SER A 151 1.83 -15.29 0.65
N GLY A 152 1.67 -15.79 1.87
CA GLY A 152 2.26 -15.22 3.07
C GLY A 152 3.51 -15.98 3.51
N GLY A 153 4.42 -15.29 4.17
CA GLY A 153 5.65 -15.85 4.70
C GLY A 153 6.62 -14.76 5.15
N GLU A 154 7.88 -15.13 5.26
CA GLU A 154 8.94 -14.21 5.67
C GLU A 154 9.45 -13.39 4.47
N ILE A 155 9.52 -12.07 4.66
CA ILE A 155 10.05 -11.08 3.72
C ILE A 155 11.05 -10.24 4.49
N ALA A 156 12.32 -10.25 4.12
CA ALA A 156 13.37 -9.52 4.85
C ALA A 156 13.32 -9.76 6.38
N HIS A 157 13.12 -11.02 6.79
CA HIS A 157 13.01 -11.47 8.19
C HIS A 157 11.77 -11.00 8.96
N VAL A 158 10.77 -10.40 8.29
CA VAL A 158 9.49 -10.06 8.91
C VAL A 158 8.32 -10.80 8.23
N GLN A 159 7.22 -10.98 8.95
CA GLN A 159 6.03 -11.61 8.38
C GLN A 159 5.32 -10.66 7.42
N GLY A 160 4.96 -11.16 6.24
CA GLY A 160 4.27 -10.39 5.24
C GLY A 160 3.60 -11.27 4.19
N HIS A 161 3.13 -10.62 3.13
CA HIS A 161 2.50 -11.30 1.99
C HIS A 161 3.12 -10.77 0.69
N VAL A 162 3.23 -11.64 -0.30
CA VAL A 162 3.67 -11.28 -1.65
C VAL A 162 2.55 -11.57 -2.64
N LEU A 163 2.21 -10.57 -3.44
CA LEU A 163 1.29 -10.69 -4.56
C LEU A 163 2.05 -10.39 -5.85
N GLN A 164 1.82 -11.18 -6.89
CA GLN A 164 2.32 -10.89 -8.23
C GLN A 164 1.30 -10.05 -8.99
N ARG A 165 1.72 -8.94 -9.59
CA ARG A 165 0.85 -7.99 -10.29
C ARG A 165 1.56 -7.40 -11.50
N GLY A 166 0.91 -7.40 -12.67
CA GLY A 166 1.33 -6.62 -13.84
C GLY A 166 2.82 -6.67 -14.22
N GLY A 167 3.48 -7.82 -14.03
CA GLY A 167 4.92 -7.96 -14.29
C GLY A 167 5.83 -7.54 -13.12
N GLY A 168 5.25 -7.22 -11.95
CA GLY A 168 5.98 -6.89 -10.73
C GLY A 168 5.36 -7.58 -9.51
N TYR A 169 5.73 -7.10 -8.33
CA TYR A 169 5.31 -7.69 -7.06
C TYR A 169 4.88 -6.61 -6.07
N TRP A 170 3.93 -6.96 -5.20
CA TRP A 170 3.59 -6.19 -4.02
C TRP A 170 4.02 -6.94 -2.77
N LEU A 171 4.77 -6.27 -1.94
CA LEU A 171 5.11 -6.71 -0.59
C LEU A 171 4.15 -6.02 0.38
N ILE A 172 3.43 -6.80 1.16
CA ILE A 172 2.47 -6.29 2.16
C ILE A 172 2.98 -6.72 3.52
N CYS A 173 3.24 -5.78 4.40
CA CYS A 173 3.67 -6.03 5.78
C CYS A 173 2.95 -5.10 6.76
N ALA A 174 3.08 -5.37 8.06
CA ALA A 174 2.57 -4.48 9.09
C ALA A 174 3.18 -3.07 8.91
N GLN A 175 2.37 -2.03 9.07
CA GLN A 175 2.75 -0.66 8.76
C GLN A 175 4.02 -0.22 9.49
N GLU A 176 4.18 -0.58 10.75
CA GLU A 176 5.34 -0.25 11.57
C GLU A 176 6.66 -0.84 11.05
N LEU A 177 6.59 -1.89 10.21
CA LEU A 177 7.74 -2.53 9.58
C LEU A 177 7.97 -2.05 8.14
N GLY A 178 7.05 -1.23 7.60
CA GLY A 178 7.10 -0.77 6.22
C GLY A 178 8.38 -0.05 5.86
N HIS A 179 8.84 0.85 6.71
CA HIS A 179 10.09 1.57 6.55
C HIS A 179 11.29 0.60 6.39
N TYR A 180 11.43 -0.38 7.29
CA TYR A 180 12.50 -1.37 7.23
C TYR A 180 12.45 -2.20 5.94
N VAL A 181 11.29 -2.76 5.60
CA VAL A 181 11.12 -3.58 4.38
C VAL A 181 11.44 -2.78 3.13
N TRP A 182 11.01 -1.50 3.09
CA TRP A 182 11.27 -0.60 1.97
C TRP A 182 12.77 -0.28 1.83
N GLU A 183 13.47 0.01 2.92
CA GLU A 183 14.94 0.24 2.89
C GLU A 183 15.69 -0.98 2.38
N VAL A 184 15.32 -2.18 2.84
CA VAL A 184 15.92 -3.43 2.33
C VAL A 184 15.65 -3.59 0.83
N ALA A 185 14.42 -3.31 0.37
CA ALA A 185 14.08 -3.40 -1.04
C ALA A 185 14.90 -2.42 -1.90
N VAL A 186 15.02 -1.16 -1.45
CA VAL A 186 15.82 -0.13 -2.13
C VAL A 186 17.29 -0.51 -2.17
N ASP A 187 17.86 -1.02 -1.07
CA ASP A 187 19.24 -1.48 -1.04
C ASP A 187 19.49 -2.61 -2.05
N ARG A 188 18.57 -3.60 -2.11
CA ARG A 188 18.68 -4.71 -3.07
C ARG A 188 18.52 -4.25 -4.52
N ALA A 189 17.64 -3.26 -4.76
CA ALA A 189 17.45 -2.65 -6.06
C ALA A 189 18.69 -1.85 -6.52
N SER A 190 19.28 -1.08 -5.61
CA SER A 190 20.48 -0.26 -5.89
C SER A 190 21.65 -1.08 -6.39
N ALA A 191 21.83 -2.30 -5.88
CA ALA A 191 22.86 -3.24 -6.33
C ALA A 191 22.64 -3.72 -7.80
N LEU A 192 21.51 -3.42 -8.40
CA LEU A 192 21.12 -3.76 -9.78
C LEU A 192 20.95 -2.52 -10.69
N GLY A 193 21.32 -1.35 -10.18
CA GLY A 193 21.12 -0.07 -10.88
C GLY A 193 19.70 0.50 -10.75
N GLY A 194 18.86 -0.09 -9.90
CA GLY A 194 17.53 0.40 -9.58
C GLY A 194 17.49 1.27 -8.32
N GLY A 195 16.30 1.56 -7.83
CA GLY A 195 16.14 2.37 -6.62
C GLY A 195 14.69 2.79 -6.35
N ALA A 196 14.54 3.76 -5.45
CA ALA A 196 13.24 4.32 -5.12
C ALA A 196 12.63 5.09 -6.31
N VAL A 197 11.31 4.97 -6.47
CA VAL A 197 10.53 5.67 -7.49
C VAL A 197 9.20 6.16 -6.91
N GLY A 198 8.64 7.23 -7.51
CA GLY A 198 7.32 7.73 -7.16
C GLY A 198 6.19 6.85 -7.72
N ILE A 199 4.95 7.11 -7.26
CA ILE A 199 3.78 6.36 -7.73
C ILE A 199 3.41 6.65 -9.18
N ASP A 200 3.83 7.79 -9.72
CA ASP A 200 3.57 8.18 -11.12
C ASP A 200 4.64 7.64 -12.09
N ALA A 201 5.68 6.98 -11.57
CA ALA A 201 6.68 6.31 -12.38
C ALA A 201 6.06 5.23 -13.27
N SER A 202 6.61 5.05 -14.46
CA SER A 202 6.13 4.07 -15.45
C SER A 202 6.05 2.65 -14.83
N GLY A 203 4.92 1.98 -15.06
CA GLY A 203 4.66 0.63 -14.55
C GLY A 203 4.09 0.56 -13.13
N VAL A 204 4.26 1.57 -12.28
CA VAL A 204 3.68 1.57 -10.92
C VAL A 204 2.16 1.72 -11.00
N GLY A 205 1.65 2.65 -11.80
CA GLY A 205 0.21 2.88 -11.98
C GLY A 205 -0.55 1.65 -12.48
N ALA A 206 0.02 0.90 -13.41
CA ALA A 206 -0.57 -0.34 -13.91
C ALA A 206 -0.73 -1.42 -12.83
N LEU A 207 0.19 -1.45 -11.86
CA LEU A 207 0.09 -2.37 -10.70
C LEU A 207 -0.99 -1.93 -9.73
N ALA A 208 -1.23 -0.63 -9.57
CA ALA A 208 -2.22 -0.08 -8.65
C ALA A 208 -3.66 -0.11 -9.20
N GLY A 209 -3.86 -0.60 -10.43
CA GLY A 209 -5.19 -0.68 -11.05
C GLY A 209 -5.66 0.63 -11.69
N GLY A 210 -4.77 1.59 -11.89
CA GLY A 210 -5.01 2.74 -12.74
C GLY A 210 -4.94 2.31 -14.20
N ALA A 211 -5.90 2.73 -15.02
CA ALA A 211 -5.77 2.64 -16.47
C ALA A 211 -4.53 3.44 -16.91
N ALA A 212 -3.69 2.83 -17.74
CA ALA A 212 -2.57 3.49 -18.37
C ALA A 212 -3.07 4.57 -19.35
#